data_5000565bea83936cea3a9fe2168fda8e
#
_entry.id   5000565bea83936cea3a9fe2168fda8e
#
_cell.length_a   1.000
_cell.length_b   1.000
_cell.length_c   1.000
_cell.angle_alpha   90.00
_cell.angle_beta   90.00
_cell.angle_gamma   90.00
#
_symmetry.space_group_name_H-M   'P 1'
#
loop_
_entity.id
_entity.type
_entity.pdbx_description
1 polymer ?
#
loop_
_entity_poly.entity_id
_entity_poly.type
_entity_poly.pdbx_seq_one_letter_code
_entity_poly.pdbx_strand_id
1 'polypeptide(L)'
;MNNQRVAIFIDGSNLYHNLKRFDIKTKFEDIIKRVETIREVIDIFYYTALLDKSINEIKYGEHKRFLDKIKKIPNFHIVLCNLRKVILPDGSVDFAIKGDDVYLATDLIKGAYEDLFDIAIIISGDADF
;
A
#
# COMPACT_ATOMS: atom_id res chain seq x y z
N MET A 1 -0.93 -15.01 26.94
CA MET A 1 -1.49 -14.41 25.75
C MET A 1 -0.50 -13.45 25.14
N ASN A 2 -0.28 -13.58 23.86
CA ASN A 2 0.77 -12.83 23.18
C ASN A 2 0.18 -11.52 22.68
N ASN A 3 0.44 -10.42 23.38
CA ASN A 3 -0.03 -9.08 23.00
C ASN A 3 0.96 -8.39 22.04
N GLN A 4 1.54 -9.16 21.10
CA GLN A 4 2.45 -8.59 20.13
C GLN A 4 1.72 -7.64 19.20
N ARG A 5 2.31 -6.47 19.03
CA ARG A 5 1.81 -5.41 18.15
C ARG A 5 2.26 -5.67 16.72
N VAL A 6 1.32 -5.69 15.80
CA VAL A 6 1.60 -5.95 14.39
C VAL A 6 1.36 -4.68 13.57
N ALA A 7 2.34 -4.29 12.78
CA ALA A 7 2.17 -3.30 11.71
C ALA A 7 2.17 -4.01 10.36
N ILE A 8 1.26 -3.64 9.48
CA ILE A 8 1.15 -4.22 8.13
C ILE A 8 1.58 -3.16 7.13
N PHE A 9 2.52 -3.52 6.26
CA PHE A 9 3.06 -2.66 5.22
C PHE A 9 2.68 -3.24 3.86
N ILE A 10 1.90 -2.49 3.08
CA ILE A 10 1.37 -2.96 1.80
C ILE A 10 1.97 -2.14 0.66
N ASP A 11 2.69 -2.80 -0.24
CA ASP A 11 3.13 -2.18 -1.48
C ASP A 11 1.96 -2.18 -2.47
N GLY A 12 1.37 -1.00 -2.67
CA GLY A 12 0.20 -0.83 -3.51
C GLY A 12 0.50 -0.68 -4.99
N SER A 13 1.77 -0.56 -5.39
CA SER A 13 2.11 -0.31 -6.78
C SER A 13 1.69 -1.44 -7.72
N ASN A 14 1.94 -2.68 -7.32
CA ASN A 14 1.60 -3.84 -8.13
C ASN A 14 0.27 -4.47 -7.73
N LEU A 15 -0.10 -4.37 -6.45
CA LEU A 15 -1.33 -4.96 -5.95
C LEU A 15 -2.58 -4.38 -6.61
N TYR A 16 -2.61 -3.06 -6.85
CA TYR A 16 -3.74 -2.42 -7.49
C TYR A 16 -4.03 -3.01 -8.87
N HIS A 17 -2.99 -3.22 -9.69
CA HIS A 17 -3.13 -3.79 -11.02
C HIS A 17 -3.58 -5.24 -10.99
N ASN A 18 -3.05 -6.03 -10.06
CA ASN A 18 -3.33 -7.46 -9.96
C ASN A 18 -4.68 -7.76 -9.32
N LEU A 19 -5.12 -6.93 -8.39
CA LEU A 19 -6.34 -7.16 -7.61
C LEU A 19 -7.51 -6.27 -8.02
N LYS A 20 -7.38 -5.54 -9.10
CA LYS A 20 -8.40 -4.60 -9.60
C LYS A 20 -9.77 -5.25 -9.84
N ARG A 21 -9.79 -6.56 -10.16
CA ARG A 21 -11.02 -7.31 -10.45
C ARG A 21 -11.71 -7.86 -9.21
N PHE A 22 -11.10 -7.73 -8.03
CA PHE A 22 -11.62 -8.28 -6.78
C PHE A 22 -11.94 -7.16 -5.81
N ASP A 23 -12.78 -7.45 -4.82
CA ASP A 23 -13.01 -6.50 -3.72
C ASP A 23 -11.79 -6.49 -2.80
N ILE A 24 -10.86 -5.60 -3.10
CA ILE A 24 -9.58 -5.48 -2.39
C ILE A 24 -9.81 -5.09 -0.92
N LYS A 25 -10.81 -4.23 -0.65
CA LYS A 25 -11.14 -3.84 0.72
C LYS A 25 -11.52 -5.05 1.55
N THR A 26 -12.38 -5.92 1.03
CA THR A 26 -12.79 -7.15 1.70
C THR A 26 -11.59 -8.07 1.95
N LYS A 27 -10.69 -8.20 0.96
CA LYS A 27 -9.49 -9.01 1.13
C LYS A 27 -8.57 -8.47 2.20
N PHE A 28 -8.37 -7.16 2.26
CA PHE A 28 -7.57 -6.54 3.32
C PHE A 28 -8.22 -6.76 4.69
N GLU A 29 -9.53 -6.58 4.79
CA GLU A 29 -10.26 -6.81 6.03
C GLU A 29 -10.15 -8.26 6.49
N ASP A 30 -10.20 -9.23 5.57
CA ASP A 30 -10.04 -10.66 5.90
C ASP A 30 -8.64 -10.96 6.42
N ILE A 31 -7.61 -10.40 5.79
CA ILE A 31 -6.23 -10.57 6.25
C ILE A 31 -6.06 -9.99 7.65
N ILE A 32 -6.59 -8.80 7.88
CA ILE A 32 -6.51 -8.13 9.18
C ILE A 32 -7.20 -8.97 10.24
N LYS A 33 -8.40 -9.48 9.96
CA LYS A 33 -9.14 -10.32 10.91
C LYS A 33 -8.36 -11.59 11.27
N ARG A 34 -7.72 -12.23 10.31
CA ARG A 34 -6.92 -13.42 10.55
C ARG A 34 -5.74 -13.13 11.46
N VAL A 35 -5.08 -12.00 11.24
CA VAL A 35 -3.96 -11.57 12.10
C VAL A 35 -4.46 -11.23 13.50
N GLU A 36 -5.61 -10.55 13.60
CA GLU A 36 -6.20 -10.14 14.89
C GLU A 36 -6.64 -11.30 15.76
N THR A 37 -6.86 -12.50 15.19
CA THR A 37 -7.17 -13.68 16.00
C THR A 37 -6.00 -14.11 16.88
N ILE A 38 -4.77 -13.70 16.52
CA ILE A 38 -3.55 -14.13 17.19
C ILE A 38 -2.82 -12.95 17.82
N ARG A 39 -2.87 -11.79 17.18
CA ARG A 39 -2.08 -10.60 17.54
C ARG A 39 -2.90 -9.33 17.35
N GLU A 40 -2.41 -8.24 17.89
CA GLU A 40 -3.05 -6.93 17.76
C GLU A 40 -2.48 -6.19 16.53
N VAL A 41 -3.34 -5.86 15.58
CA VAL A 41 -2.96 -5.01 14.45
C VAL A 41 -3.12 -3.55 14.87
N ILE A 42 -2.00 -2.83 14.95
CA ILE A 42 -1.99 -1.45 15.44
C ILE A 42 -2.04 -0.43 14.32
N ASP A 43 -1.35 -0.69 13.21
CA ASP A 43 -1.30 0.21 12.06
C ASP A 43 -1.15 -0.57 10.76
N ILE A 44 -1.72 -0.01 9.70
CA ILE A 44 -1.62 -0.54 8.35
C ILE A 44 -1.18 0.60 7.44
N PHE A 45 -0.10 0.40 6.68
CA PHE A 45 0.44 1.39 5.75
C PHE A 45 0.32 0.88 4.32
N TYR A 46 -0.30 1.67 3.48
CA TYR A 46 -0.49 1.36 2.05
C TYR A 46 0.26 2.39 1.22
N TYR A 47 1.25 1.93 0.47
CA TYR A 47 2.15 2.78 -0.32
C TYR A 47 1.72 2.79 -1.77
N THR A 48 1.38 3.95 -2.29
CA THR A 48 0.93 4.10 -3.67
C THR A 48 1.25 5.51 -4.17
N ALA A 49 0.97 5.76 -5.43
CA ALA A 49 1.03 7.10 -5.99
C ALA A 49 -0.23 7.35 -6.80
N LEU A 50 -0.75 8.55 -6.71
CA LEU A 50 -1.95 8.96 -7.42
C LEU A 50 -1.55 9.72 -8.68
N LEU A 51 -2.04 9.28 -9.83
CA LEU A 51 -1.81 9.99 -11.10
C LEU A 51 -2.48 11.35 -11.04
N ASP A 52 -1.78 12.39 -11.52
CA ASP A 52 -2.35 13.73 -11.53
C ASP A 52 -3.60 13.77 -12.41
N LYS A 53 -4.63 14.46 -11.93
CA LYS A 53 -5.89 14.61 -12.65
C LYS A 53 -5.72 15.22 -14.03
N SER A 54 -4.76 16.14 -14.19
CA SER A 54 -4.47 16.77 -15.48
C SER A 54 -3.90 15.80 -16.53
N ILE A 55 -3.33 14.67 -16.09
CA ILE A 55 -2.75 13.66 -16.98
C ILE A 55 -3.82 12.70 -17.47
N ASN A 56 -4.66 12.19 -16.56
CA ASN A 56 -5.76 11.29 -16.90
C ASN A 56 -6.85 11.37 -15.85
N GLU A 57 -7.91 12.10 -16.18
CA GLU A 57 -9.01 12.37 -15.25
C GLU A 57 -9.77 11.10 -14.86
N ILE A 58 -9.97 10.17 -15.80
CA ILE A 58 -10.71 8.94 -15.53
C ILE A 58 -9.94 8.03 -14.58
N LYS A 59 -8.67 7.80 -14.87
CA LYS A 59 -7.80 6.98 -14.00
C LYS A 59 -7.63 7.61 -12.62
N TYR A 60 -7.50 8.93 -12.56
CA TYR A 60 -7.45 9.64 -11.29
C TYR A 60 -8.69 9.37 -10.47
N GLY A 61 -9.86 9.54 -11.08
CA GLY A 61 -11.14 9.35 -10.39
C GLY A 61 -11.33 7.92 -9.89
N GLU A 62 -10.99 6.92 -10.71
CA GLU A 62 -11.08 5.52 -10.32
C GLU A 62 -10.16 5.18 -9.16
N HIS A 63 -8.92 5.62 -9.23
CA HIS A 63 -7.93 5.36 -8.19
C HIS A 63 -8.30 6.09 -6.91
N LYS A 64 -8.77 7.33 -7.02
CA LYS A 64 -9.21 8.13 -5.87
C LYS A 64 -10.37 7.46 -5.15
N ARG A 65 -11.37 6.94 -5.88
CA ARG A 65 -12.48 6.21 -5.30
C ARG A 65 -12.03 4.94 -4.59
N PHE A 66 -11.09 4.22 -5.19
CA PHE A 66 -10.49 3.03 -4.57
C PHE A 66 -9.79 3.39 -3.25
N LEU A 67 -8.95 4.43 -3.25
CA LEU A 67 -8.26 4.87 -2.05
C LEU A 67 -9.24 5.34 -0.96
N ASP A 68 -10.28 6.06 -1.34
CA ASP A 68 -11.30 6.49 -0.39
C ASP A 68 -12.04 5.31 0.23
N LYS A 69 -12.21 4.23 -0.53
CA LYS A 69 -12.84 3.01 -0.03
C LYS A 69 -11.97 2.27 0.99
N ILE A 70 -10.70 2.05 0.68
CA ILE A 70 -9.80 1.33 1.60
C ILE A 70 -9.42 2.17 2.82
N LYS A 71 -9.42 3.49 2.69
CA LYS A 71 -9.13 4.41 3.80
C LYS A 71 -10.15 4.28 4.94
N LYS A 72 -11.31 3.72 4.69
CA LYS A 72 -12.34 3.50 5.71
C LYS A 72 -11.98 2.37 6.69
N ILE A 73 -11.01 1.54 6.34
CA ILE A 73 -10.53 0.49 7.24
C ILE A 73 -9.85 1.16 8.45
N PRO A 74 -10.18 0.75 9.69
CA PRO A 74 -9.57 1.34 10.89
C PRO A 74 -8.04 1.19 10.89
N ASN A 75 -7.34 2.21 11.35
CA ASN A 75 -5.88 2.27 11.45
C ASN A 75 -5.16 2.12 10.10
N PHE A 76 -5.84 2.45 9.02
CA PHE A 76 -5.32 2.33 7.65
C PHE A 76 -4.77 3.69 7.21
N HIS A 77 -3.48 3.72 6.85
CA HIS A 77 -2.78 4.93 6.44
C HIS A 77 -2.33 4.82 4.99
N ILE A 78 -2.70 5.79 4.18
CA ILE A 78 -2.27 5.85 2.79
C ILE A 78 -1.06 6.77 2.71
N VAL A 79 0.06 6.23 2.20
CA VAL A 79 1.30 6.96 1.98
C VAL A 79 1.45 7.21 0.48
N LEU A 80 1.38 8.47 0.08
CA LEU A 80 1.52 8.85 -1.33
C LEU A 80 2.99 9.03 -1.67
N CYS A 81 3.46 8.24 -2.62
CA CYS A 81 4.81 8.29 -3.16
C CYS A 81 4.82 9.10 -4.45
N ASN A 82 6.01 9.35 -4.99
CA ASN A 82 6.16 10.12 -6.22
C ASN A 82 5.96 9.25 -7.46
N LEU A 83 5.45 9.86 -8.53
CA LEU A 83 5.39 9.25 -9.85
C LEU A 83 6.61 9.67 -10.67
N ARG A 84 7.16 8.72 -11.42
CA ARG A 84 8.22 8.98 -12.38
C ARG A 84 7.68 8.77 -13.80
N LYS A 85 7.95 9.74 -14.69
CA LYS A 85 7.66 9.64 -16.11
C LYS A 85 8.63 8.64 -16.75
N VAL A 86 8.08 7.69 -17.48
CA VAL A 86 8.86 6.68 -18.20
C VAL A 86 8.53 6.78 -19.69
N ILE A 87 9.57 6.85 -20.53
CA ILE A 87 9.41 6.84 -22.00
C ILE A 87 9.61 5.39 -22.45
N LEU A 88 8.58 4.82 -23.07
CA LEU A 88 8.61 3.45 -23.57
C LEU A 88 9.36 3.37 -24.92
N PRO A 89 9.81 2.16 -25.34
CA PRO A 89 10.53 2.01 -26.61
C PRO A 89 9.78 2.49 -27.84
N ASP A 90 8.45 2.49 -27.80
CA ASP A 90 7.60 3.00 -28.89
C ASP A 90 7.42 4.52 -28.87
N GLY A 91 8.07 5.22 -27.92
CA GLY A 91 7.96 6.66 -27.75
C GLY A 91 6.78 7.12 -26.92
N SER A 92 5.91 6.21 -26.50
CA SER A 92 4.79 6.56 -25.63
C SER A 92 5.26 6.86 -24.20
N VAL A 93 4.42 7.56 -23.44
CA VAL A 93 4.73 7.97 -22.07
C VAL A 93 3.90 7.14 -21.09
N ASP A 94 4.55 6.59 -20.09
CA ASP A 94 3.91 5.92 -18.98
C ASP A 94 4.40 6.51 -17.66
N PHE A 95 3.78 6.12 -16.57
CA PHE A 95 4.14 6.60 -15.22
C PHE A 95 4.33 5.40 -14.30
N ALA A 96 5.40 5.43 -13.54
CA ALA A 96 5.71 4.41 -12.55
C ALA A 96 5.87 5.06 -11.18
N ILE A 97 5.51 4.33 -10.13
CA ILE A 97 5.73 4.79 -8.76
C ILE A 97 7.23 4.76 -8.48
N LYS A 98 7.73 5.89 -7.98
CA LYS A 98 9.14 6.04 -7.65
C LYS A 98 9.34 6.04 -6.14
N GLY A 99 10.19 5.13 -5.67
CA GLY A 99 10.65 5.15 -4.30
C GLY A 99 9.67 4.57 -3.28
N ASP A 100 8.61 3.89 -3.73
CA ASP A 100 7.66 3.24 -2.83
C ASP A 100 8.35 2.21 -1.92
N ASP A 101 9.28 1.44 -2.48
CA ASP A 101 10.11 0.50 -1.73
C ASP A 101 11.02 1.20 -0.71
N VAL A 102 11.55 2.37 -1.07
CA VAL A 102 12.38 3.18 -0.17
C VAL A 102 11.53 3.76 0.97
N TYR A 103 10.35 4.28 0.67
CA TYR A 103 9.43 4.78 1.69
C TYR A 103 9.01 3.67 2.65
N LEU A 104 8.66 2.51 2.11
CA LEU A 104 8.26 1.35 2.91
C LEU A 104 9.41 0.89 3.81
N ALA A 105 10.59 0.71 3.24
CA ALA A 105 11.78 0.27 3.99
C ALA A 105 12.17 1.28 5.07
N THR A 106 12.10 2.57 4.76
CA THR A 106 12.42 3.64 5.71
C THR A 106 11.44 3.63 6.88
N ASP A 107 10.14 3.54 6.61
CA ASP A 107 9.12 3.51 7.65
C ASP A 107 9.22 2.24 8.49
N LEU A 108 9.55 1.11 7.86
CA LEU A 108 9.76 -0.17 8.55
C LEU A 108 10.93 -0.08 9.53
N ILE A 109 12.07 0.44 9.08
CA ILE A 109 13.28 0.56 9.90
C ILE A 109 13.06 1.57 11.02
N LYS A 110 12.47 2.72 10.70
CA LYS A 110 12.15 3.76 11.68
C LYS A 110 11.19 3.25 12.74
N GLY A 111 10.14 2.55 12.34
CA GLY A 111 9.18 2.00 13.27
C GLY A 111 9.77 0.94 14.19
N ALA A 112 10.65 0.09 13.65
CA ALA A 112 11.36 -0.91 14.44
C ALA A 112 12.31 -0.26 15.44
N TYR A 113 13.04 0.76 15.01
CA TYR A 113 13.96 1.49 15.86
C TYR A 113 13.24 2.23 16.99
N GLU A 114 12.10 2.82 16.69
CA GLU A 114 11.28 3.56 17.66
C GLU A 114 10.37 2.65 18.50
N ASP A 115 10.47 1.34 18.32
CA ASP A 115 9.65 0.34 19.04
C ASP A 115 8.14 0.56 18.87
N LEU A 116 7.72 0.87 17.64
CA LEU A 116 6.32 1.12 17.32
C LEU A 116 5.53 -0.17 17.10
N PHE A 117 6.21 -1.28 16.82
CA PHE A 117 5.59 -2.59 16.61
C PHE A 117 6.57 -3.70 17.00
N ASP A 118 6.03 -4.89 17.20
CA ASP A 118 6.83 -6.09 17.50
C ASP A 118 7.02 -6.96 16.27
N ILE A 119 6.03 -6.99 15.40
CA ILE A 119 6.03 -7.79 14.16
C ILE A 119 5.61 -6.88 12.99
N ALA A 120 6.35 -6.99 11.89
CA ALA A 120 5.99 -6.35 10.63
C ALA A 120 5.56 -7.41 9.62
N ILE A 121 4.41 -7.20 8.98
CA ILE A 121 3.94 -8.03 7.87
C ILE A 121 4.03 -7.19 6.61
N ILE A 122 4.72 -7.72 5.61
CA ILE A 122 4.86 -7.05 4.31
C ILE A 122 4.02 -7.79 3.28
N ILE A 123 3.13 -7.05 2.62
CA ILE A 123 2.31 -7.57 1.52
C ILE A 123 2.75 -6.86 0.25
N SER A 124 3.19 -7.65 -0.73
CA SER A 124 3.63 -7.13 -2.02
C SER A 124 3.21 -8.07 -3.14
N GLY A 125 2.89 -7.49 -4.29
CA GLY A 125 2.69 -8.24 -5.52
C GLY A 125 3.98 -8.46 -6.28
N ASP A 126 5.10 -7.94 -5.76
CA ASP A 126 6.42 -8.07 -6.36
C ASP A 126 7.19 -9.19 -5.67
N ALA A 127 7.77 -10.10 -6.48
CA ALA A 127 8.56 -11.22 -5.98
C ALA A 127 9.91 -10.80 -5.39
N ASP A 128 10.31 -9.54 -5.57
CA ASP A 128 11.61 -9.03 -5.12
C ASP A 128 11.63 -8.62 -3.65
N PHE A 129 10.49 -8.70 -2.97
CA PHE A 129 10.45 -8.45 -1.52
C PHE A 129 10.70 -9.68 -0.70
#